data_9460dadb20d0f63e5352d345b8ead668
#
_entry.id   9460dadb20d0f63e5352d345b8ead668
#
_cell.length_a   1.000
_cell.length_b   1.000
_cell.length_c   1.000
_cell.angle_alpha   90.00
_cell.angle_beta   90.00
_cell.angle_gamma   90.00
#
_symmetry.space_group_name_H-M   'P 1'
#
loop_
_entity.id
_entity.type
_entity.pdbx_description
1 polymer ?
#
loop_
_entity_poly.entity_id
_entity_poly.type
_entity_poly.pdbx_seq_one_letter_code
_entity_poly.pdbx_strand_id
1 'polypeptide(L)'
;MHMAAPADRVWEVVTDVTRIGEFSPETFEAQWSDGATGPELGAHFRGHVKRNGKGPVYWNTCQVIACEPGREFAFGVGADGKAMNTWRYVLEPTADGTDVTESFELTPIWPLRLYWALLGWTRGRTNINGMRTTLERIKAVVEAEPAQP
;
A
#
# COMPACT_ATOMS: atom_id res chain seq x y z
N MET A 1 -13.68 2.06 -0.03
CA MET A 1 -13.95 3.10 -1.05
C MET A 1 -14.42 2.42 -2.32
N HIS A 2 -15.56 2.85 -2.86
CA HIS A 2 -16.05 2.31 -4.13
C HIS A 2 -15.31 2.93 -5.32
N MET A 3 -14.95 2.10 -6.30
CA MET A 3 -14.32 2.46 -7.58
C MET A 3 -15.15 1.86 -8.71
N ALA A 4 -15.61 2.67 -9.67
CA ALA A 4 -16.39 2.24 -10.84
C ALA A 4 -15.47 1.59 -11.90
N ALA A 5 -14.75 0.55 -11.49
CA ALA A 5 -13.80 -0.20 -12.31
C ALA A 5 -13.81 -1.67 -11.92
N PRO A 6 -13.57 -2.62 -12.86
CA PRO A 6 -13.44 -4.04 -12.56
C PRO A 6 -12.29 -4.34 -11.60
N ALA A 7 -12.42 -5.39 -10.80
CA ALA A 7 -11.41 -5.77 -9.80
C ALA A 7 -10.04 -6.06 -10.42
N ASP A 8 -9.99 -6.64 -11.60
CA ASP A 8 -8.73 -6.91 -12.30
C ASP A 8 -7.99 -5.62 -12.63
N ARG A 9 -8.72 -4.58 -13.05
CA ARG A 9 -8.13 -3.27 -13.34
C ARG A 9 -7.59 -2.59 -12.07
N VAL A 10 -8.35 -2.65 -10.98
CA VAL A 10 -7.92 -2.12 -9.69
C VAL A 10 -6.69 -2.89 -9.19
N TRP A 11 -6.71 -4.21 -9.35
CA TRP A 11 -5.60 -5.11 -9.01
C TRP A 11 -4.30 -4.72 -9.70
N GLU A 12 -4.31 -4.55 -11.01
CA GLU A 12 -3.15 -4.14 -11.80
C GLU A 12 -2.51 -2.87 -11.25
N VAL A 13 -3.33 -1.87 -10.90
CA VAL A 13 -2.83 -0.58 -10.39
C VAL A 13 -2.29 -0.70 -8.96
N VAL A 14 -2.99 -1.43 -8.08
CA VAL A 14 -2.61 -1.58 -6.67
C VAL A 14 -1.33 -2.41 -6.51
N THR A 15 -1.12 -3.41 -7.37
CA THR A 15 0.02 -4.33 -7.26
C THR A 15 1.26 -3.89 -8.04
N ASP A 16 1.13 -2.93 -8.95
CA ASP A 16 2.29 -2.33 -9.62
C ASP A 16 3.00 -1.36 -8.66
N VAL A 17 3.87 -1.91 -7.81
CA VAL A 17 4.62 -1.11 -6.84
C VAL A 17 5.49 -0.03 -7.49
N THR A 18 5.84 -0.17 -8.77
CA THR A 18 6.66 0.82 -9.49
C THR A 18 5.92 2.14 -9.70
N ARG A 19 4.59 2.09 -9.66
CA ARG A 19 3.70 3.26 -9.76
C ARG A 19 3.30 3.86 -8.40
N ILE A 20 3.77 3.32 -7.29
CA ILE A 20 3.34 3.75 -5.93
C ILE A 20 3.51 5.27 -5.71
N GLY A 21 4.52 5.88 -6.36
CA GLY A 21 4.75 7.32 -6.29
C GLY A 21 3.63 8.18 -6.90
N GLU A 22 2.79 7.62 -7.77
CA GLU A 22 1.61 8.31 -8.31
C GLU A 22 0.51 8.43 -7.26
N PHE A 23 0.44 7.49 -6.33
CA PHE A 23 -0.66 7.33 -5.39
C PHE A 23 -0.30 7.69 -3.95
N SER A 24 0.84 7.22 -3.45
CA SER A 24 1.25 7.43 -2.06
C SER A 24 1.70 8.86 -1.80
N PRO A 25 1.29 9.49 -0.70
CA PRO A 25 1.79 10.80 -0.30
C PRO A 25 3.18 10.76 0.34
N GLU A 26 3.67 9.60 0.76
CA GLU A 26 4.95 9.44 1.45
C GLU A 26 5.98 8.62 0.67
N THR A 27 5.54 7.60 -0.09
CA THR A 27 6.42 6.77 -0.93
C THR A 27 6.37 7.30 -2.34
N PHE A 28 7.44 7.91 -2.82
CA PHE A 28 7.48 8.57 -4.12
C PHE A 28 8.12 7.74 -5.22
N GLU A 29 8.73 6.60 -4.87
CA GLU A 29 9.36 5.67 -5.78
C GLU A 29 9.38 4.28 -5.15
N ALA A 30 9.20 3.22 -5.95
CA ALA A 30 9.51 1.86 -5.53
C ALA A 30 10.00 1.01 -6.69
N GLN A 31 10.69 -0.07 -6.36
CA GLN A 31 11.25 -1.02 -7.32
C GLN A 31 11.28 -2.42 -6.74
N TRP A 32 11.00 -3.41 -7.58
CA TRP A 32 11.19 -4.81 -7.23
C TRP A 32 12.66 -5.09 -6.92
N SER A 33 12.94 -6.03 -6.04
CA SER A 33 14.28 -6.42 -5.61
C SER A 33 14.41 -7.94 -5.51
N ASP A 34 15.64 -8.40 -5.28
CA ASP A 34 15.96 -9.83 -5.07
C ASP A 34 15.46 -10.75 -6.20
N GLY A 35 15.47 -10.24 -7.44
CA GLY A 35 15.05 -10.99 -8.62
C GLY A 35 13.54 -11.01 -8.88
N ALA A 36 12.73 -10.39 -8.03
CA ALA A 36 11.30 -10.23 -8.27
C ALA A 36 11.04 -9.23 -9.40
N THR A 37 10.02 -9.50 -10.22
CA THR A 37 9.60 -8.66 -11.35
C THR A 37 8.12 -8.30 -11.30
N GLY A 38 7.39 -8.79 -10.31
CA GLY A 38 5.96 -8.59 -10.18
C GLY A 38 5.41 -9.07 -8.83
N PRO A 39 4.08 -8.95 -8.65
CA PRO A 39 3.42 -9.29 -7.40
C PRO A 39 3.30 -10.82 -7.24
N GLU A 40 4.16 -11.38 -6.40
CA GLU A 40 4.13 -12.79 -5.99
C GLU A 40 4.28 -12.88 -4.48
N LEU A 41 3.69 -13.91 -3.88
CA LEU A 41 3.86 -14.19 -2.45
C LEU A 41 5.35 -14.39 -2.13
N GLY A 42 5.87 -13.64 -1.16
CA GLY A 42 7.29 -13.66 -0.78
C GLY A 42 8.18 -12.73 -1.61
N ALA A 43 7.69 -12.15 -2.70
CA ALA A 43 8.45 -11.19 -3.51
C ALA A 43 8.89 -9.98 -2.67
N HIS A 44 10.09 -9.48 -2.96
CA HIS A 44 10.63 -8.30 -2.29
C HIS A 44 10.61 -7.07 -3.21
N PHE A 45 10.39 -5.92 -2.60
CA PHE A 45 10.57 -4.62 -3.23
C PHE A 45 11.10 -3.60 -2.23
N ARG A 46 11.59 -2.48 -2.73
CA ARG A 46 12.04 -1.37 -1.89
C ARG A 46 11.24 -0.12 -2.21
N GLY A 47 10.75 0.55 -1.17
CA GLY A 47 10.06 1.83 -1.28
C GLY A 47 10.95 2.97 -0.82
N HIS A 48 11.04 4.04 -1.61
CA HIS A 48 11.76 5.26 -1.31
C HIS A 48 10.81 6.26 -0.67
N VAL A 49 11.04 6.55 0.60
CA VAL A 49 10.07 7.22 1.47
C VAL A 49 10.60 8.58 1.92
N LYS A 50 9.72 9.57 1.87
CA LYS A 50 9.90 10.88 2.49
C LYS A 50 8.74 11.14 3.44
N ARG A 51 8.97 10.86 4.71
CA ARG A 51 7.91 10.93 5.73
C ARG A 51 7.37 12.36 5.89
N ASN A 52 6.04 12.52 5.77
CA ASN A 52 5.33 13.81 5.86
C ASN A 52 5.86 14.89 4.89
N GLY A 53 6.51 14.52 3.79
CA GLY A 53 7.09 15.46 2.83
C GLY A 53 8.24 16.33 3.36
N LYS A 54 8.65 16.17 4.61
CA LYS A 54 9.63 17.03 5.30
C LYS A 54 10.76 16.25 6.00
N GLY A 55 10.62 14.95 6.18
CA GLY A 55 11.58 14.10 6.87
C GLY A 55 12.79 13.71 5.99
N PRO A 56 13.74 12.96 6.56
CA PRO A 56 14.81 12.38 5.79
C PRO A 56 14.25 11.41 4.75
N VAL A 57 14.96 11.29 3.65
CA VAL A 57 14.64 10.33 2.58
C VAL A 57 15.40 9.04 2.85
N TYR A 58 14.71 7.90 2.78
CA TYR A 58 15.30 6.59 3.03
C TYR A 58 14.56 5.47 2.29
N TRP A 59 15.24 4.37 2.09
CA TRP A 59 14.67 3.16 1.50
C TRP A 59 14.14 2.22 2.58
N ASN A 60 12.91 1.76 2.41
CA ASN A 60 12.33 0.66 3.18
C ASN A 60 12.37 -0.63 2.37
N THR A 61 12.73 -1.73 3.01
CA THR A 61 12.51 -3.06 2.43
C THR A 61 11.09 -3.53 2.72
N CYS A 62 10.45 -4.08 1.71
CA CYS A 62 9.10 -4.61 1.79
C CYS A 62 9.08 -6.06 1.28
N GLN A 63 8.20 -6.88 1.86
CA GLN A 63 7.94 -8.23 1.39
C GLN A 63 6.44 -8.44 1.20
N VAL A 64 6.05 -9.01 0.07
CA VAL A 64 4.67 -9.40 -0.20
C VAL A 64 4.29 -10.58 0.69
N ILE A 65 3.25 -10.42 1.51
CA ILE A 65 2.79 -11.41 2.49
C ILE A 65 1.39 -11.97 2.19
N ALA A 66 0.64 -11.34 1.27
CA ALA A 66 -0.56 -11.88 0.67
C ALA A 66 -0.63 -11.41 -0.78
N CYS A 67 -1.03 -12.30 -1.69
CA CYS A 67 -1.14 -12.02 -3.12
C CYS A 67 -2.19 -12.95 -3.73
N GLU A 68 -3.46 -12.54 -3.64
CA GLU A 68 -4.60 -13.24 -4.25
C GLU A 68 -5.15 -12.35 -5.38
N PRO A 69 -4.92 -12.71 -6.67
CA PRO A 69 -5.31 -11.89 -7.80
C PRO A 69 -6.77 -11.43 -7.75
N GLY A 70 -6.98 -10.13 -7.92
CA GLY A 70 -8.30 -9.49 -7.89
C GLY A 70 -8.99 -9.45 -6.52
N ARG A 71 -8.32 -9.88 -5.43
CA ARG A 71 -8.92 -9.99 -4.10
C ARG A 71 -8.09 -9.38 -2.98
N GLU A 72 -6.83 -9.75 -2.86
CA GLU A 72 -6.03 -9.31 -1.72
C GLU A 72 -4.55 -9.14 -2.07
N PHE A 73 -4.01 -7.97 -1.75
CA PHE A 73 -2.59 -7.68 -1.82
C PHE A 73 -2.12 -7.10 -0.49
N ALA A 74 -1.11 -7.70 0.13
CA ALA A 74 -0.55 -7.18 1.36
C ALA A 74 0.97 -7.31 1.38
N PHE A 75 1.63 -6.34 2.02
CA PHE A 75 3.07 -6.37 2.21
C PHE A 75 3.47 -5.88 3.61
N GLY A 76 4.48 -6.51 4.15
CA GLY A 76 5.14 -6.09 5.38
C GLY A 76 6.31 -5.17 5.08
N VAL A 77 6.47 -4.12 5.88
CA VAL A 77 7.61 -3.18 5.82
C VAL A 77 8.57 -3.46 6.95
N GLY A 78 9.82 -3.78 6.64
CA GLY A 78 10.86 -4.07 7.62
C GLY A 78 11.97 -4.92 7.03
N ALA A 79 13.09 -5.03 7.74
CA ALA A 79 14.23 -5.86 7.34
C ALA A 79 14.15 -7.27 7.98
N ASP A 80 14.80 -8.25 7.35
CA ASP A 80 15.07 -9.58 7.87
C ASP A 80 13.82 -10.38 8.30
N GLY A 81 12.74 -10.29 7.54
CA GLY A 81 11.50 -11.04 7.81
C GLY A 81 10.72 -10.55 9.04
N LYS A 82 11.12 -9.42 9.63
CA LYS A 82 10.42 -8.79 10.77
C LYS A 82 9.71 -7.53 10.29
N ALA A 83 8.48 -7.70 9.82
CA ALA A 83 7.65 -6.56 9.48
C ALA A 83 7.39 -5.69 10.72
N MET A 84 7.73 -4.40 10.65
CA MET A 84 7.38 -3.40 11.66
C MET A 84 5.93 -2.94 11.50
N ASN A 85 5.43 -2.98 10.29
CA ASN A 85 4.05 -2.70 9.95
C ASN A 85 3.63 -3.45 8.69
N THR A 86 2.33 -3.57 8.50
CA THR A 86 1.71 -4.24 7.35
C THR A 86 0.72 -3.28 6.68
N TRP A 87 0.78 -3.22 5.38
CA TRP A 87 -0.20 -2.59 4.50
C TRP A 87 -0.97 -3.65 3.76
N ARG A 88 -2.29 -3.50 3.66
CA ARG A 88 -3.17 -4.49 3.04
C ARG A 88 -4.24 -3.79 2.23
N TYR A 89 -4.46 -4.29 1.04
CA TYR A 89 -5.56 -3.93 0.15
C TYR A 89 -6.47 -5.13 -0.02
N VAL A 90 -7.75 -4.96 0.24
CA VAL A 90 -8.80 -5.96 -0.01
C VAL A 90 -9.73 -5.41 -1.08
N LEU A 91 -9.99 -6.20 -2.11
CA LEU A 91 -10.83 -5.87 -3.24
C LEU A 91 -12.08 -6.76 -3.21
N GLU A 92 -13.25 -6.15 -3.18
CA GLU A 92 -14.54 -6.83 -3.17
C GLU A 92 -15.32 -6.41 -4.44
N PRO A 93 -15.38 -7.29 -5.47
CA PRO A 93 -16.14 -7.01 -6.68
C PRO A 93 -17.63 -6.76 -6.37
N THR A 94 -18.22 -5.74 -7.00
CA THR A 94 -19.64 -5.39 -6.91
C THR A 94 -20.29 -5.44 -8.30
N ALA A 95 -21.58 -5.18 -8.37
CA ALA A 95 -22.30 -5.18 -9.65
C ALA A 95 -21.88 -4.04 -10.59
N ASP A 96 -21.36 -2.95 -10.03
CA ASP A 96 -21.03 -1.71 -10.75
C ASP A 96 -19.57 -1.26 -10.54
N GLY A 97 -18.72 -2.13 -9.98
CA GLY A 97 -17.32 -1.82 -9.78
C GLY A 97 -16.63 -2.69 -8.74
N THR A 98 -15.82 -2.08 -7.90
CA THR A 98 -15.03 -2.75 -6.85
C THR A 98 -15.00 -1.91 -5.59
N ASP A 99 -15.33 -2.49 -4.45
CA ASP A 99 -15.08 -1.88 -3.16
C ASP A 99 -13.66 -2.21 -2.70
N VAL A 100 -12.87 -1.17 -2.43
CA VAL A 100 -11.47 -1.30 -2.01
C VAL A 100 -11.30 -0.82 -0.59
N THR A 101 -10.70 -1.67 0.24
CA THR A 101 -10.32 -1.36 1.62
C THR A 101 -8.81 -1.38 1.76
N GLU A 102 -8.23 -0.25 2.14
CA GLU A 102 -6.82 -0.14 2.54
C GLU A 102 -6.74 -0.14 4.06
N SER A 103 -5.85 -0.95 4.62
CA SER A 103 -5.61 -1.02 6.06
C SER A 103 -4.12 -0.99 6.39
N PHE A 104 -3.82 -0.49 7.58
CA PHE A 104 -2.48 -0.40 8.13
C PHE A 104 -2.46 -1.01 9.52
N GLU A 105 -1.55 -1.95 9.76
CA GLU A 105 -1.35 -2.59 11.04
C GLU A 105 0.09 -2.41 11.50
N LEU A 106 0.26 -2.09 12.79
CA LEU A 106 1.58 -2.05 13.42
C LEU A 106 1.85 -3.36 14.13
N THR A 107 3.05 -3.90 13.93
CA THR A 107 3.53 -5.02 14.74
C THR A 107 3.77 -4.53 16.18
N PRO A 108 3.13 -5.11 17.20
CA PRO A 108 3.26 -4.66 18.58
C PRO A 108 4.61 -5.05 19.17
N ILE A 109 5.63 -4.22 18.98
CA ILE A 109 6.95 -4.35 19.62
C ILE A 109 6.93 -3.53 20.92
N TRP A 110 7.36 -4.12 22.04
CA TRP A 110 7.21 -3.56 23.39
C TRP A 110 7.66 -2.08 23.55
N PRO A 111 8.83 -1.63 23.04
CA PRO A 111 9.21 -0.22 23.17
C PRO A 111 8.33 0.72 22.32
N LEU A 112 7.78 0.22 21.21
CA LEU A 112 6.90 0.98 20.32
C LEU A 112 5.52 1.24 20.95
N ARG A 113 5.04 0.36 21.83
CA ARG A 113 3.74 0.52 22.52
C ARG A 113 3.70 1.79 23.37
N LEU A 114 4.80 2.12 24.06
CA LEU A 114 4.88 3.34 24.88
C LEU A 114 4.92 4.60 24.00
N TYR A 115 5.69 4.58 22.92
CA TYR A 115 5.71 5.67 21.95
C TYR A 115 4.31 5.92 21.35
N TRP A 116 3.60 4.85 20.99
CA TRP A 116 2.26 4.92 20.42
C TRP A 116 1.19 5.34 21.42
N ALA A 117 1.33 4.99 22.68
CA ALA A 117 0.43 5.46 23.75
C ALA A 117 0.52 6.98 23.95
N LEU A 118 1.69 7.59 23.71
CA LEU A 118 1.94 9.02 23.91
C LEU A 118 1.73 9.87 22.66
N LEU A 119 2.05 9.35 21.47
CA LEU A 119 2.07 10.11 20.20
C LEU A 119 1.27 9.47 19.05
N GLY A 120 0.69 8.29 19.27
CA GLY A 120 0.06 7.48 18.21
C GLY A 120 -1.18 8.13 17.60
N TRP A 121 -1.88 8.98 18.32
CA TRP A 121 -3.09 9.64 17.81
C TRP A 121 -2.78 10.62 16.64
N THR A 122 -1.65 11.30 16.67
CA THR A 122 -1.23 12.19 15.58
C THR A 122 -0.82 11.40 14.35
N ARG A 123 -0.10 10.28 14.54
CA ARG A 123 0.32 9.39 13.46
C ARG A 123 -0.87 8.64 12.85
N GLY A 124 -1.83 8.22 13.68
CA GLY A 124 -3.07 7.59 13.22
C GLY A 124 -3.85 8.48 12.25
N ARG A 125 -4.01 9.77 12.57
CA ARG A 125 -4.66 10.74 11.68
C ARG A 125 -3.89 10.93 10.37
N THR A 126 -2.57 11.00 10.41
CA THR A 126 -1.72 11.14 9.20
C THR A 126 -1.86 9.91 8.32
N ASN A 127 -1.83 8.69 8.89
CA ASN A 127 -2.02 7.45 8.13
C ASN A 127 -3.41 7.36 7.50
N ILE A 128 -4.48 7.70 8.24
CA ILE A 128 -5.86 7.71 7.72
C ILE A 128 -5.99 8.68 6.54
N ASN A 129 -5.44 9.89 6.67
CA ASN A 129 -5.46 10.87 5.59
C ASN A 129 -4.61 10.39 4.39
N GLY A 130 -3.46 9.77 4.66
CA GLY A 130 -2.59 9.18 3.64
C GLY A 130 -3.31 8.09 2.85
N MET A 131 -3.93 7.12 3.52
CA MET A 131 -4.70 6.05 2.90
C MET A 131 -5.86 6.60 2.05
N ARG A 132 -6.60 7.59 2.59
CA ARG A 132 -7.67 8.24 1.81
C ARG A 132 -7.13 8.85 0.53
N THR A 133 -6.05 9.62 0.60
CA THR A 133 -5.41 10.25 -0.57
C THR A 133 -4.93 9.19 -1.57
N THR A 134 -4.33 8.10 -1.09
CA THR A 134 -3.90 6.97 -1.93
C THR A 134 -5.10 6.39 -2.69
N LEU A 135 -6.17 6.04 -1.99
CA LEU A 135 -7.37 5.46 -2.60
C LEU A 135 -8.06 6.43 -3.58
N GLU A 136 -8.12 7.74 -3.26
CA GLU A 136 -8.68 8.76 -4.17
C GLU A 136 -7.88 8.86 -5.48
N ARG A 137 -6.55 8.78 -5.40
CA ARG A 137 -5.68 8.81 -6.58
C ARG A 137 -5.78 7.53 -7.41
N ILE A 138 -5.79 6.35 -6.76
CA ILE A 138 -6.03 5.08 -7.45
C ILE A 138 -7.38 5.11 -8.16
N LYS A 139 -8.45 5.53 -7.47
CA LYS A 139 -9.79 5.69 -8.04
C LYS A 139 -9.77 6.56 -9.30
N ALA A 140 -9.13 7.71 -9.24
CA ALA A 140 -9.04 8.63 -10.39
C ALA A 140 -8.37 7.96 -11.60
N VAL A 141 -7.34 7.14 -11.39
CA VAL A 141 -6.64 6.43 -12.47
C VAL A 141 -7.49 5.31 -13.05
N VAL A 142 -8.06 4.45 -12.21
CA VAL A 142 -8.82 3.28 -12.70
C VAL A 142 -10.14 3.66 -13.37
N GLU A 143 -10.73 4.79 -12.99
CA GLU A 143 -11.96 5.30 -13.58
C GLU A 143 -11.73 6.16 -14.83
N ALA A 144 -10.54 6.78 -15.00
CA ALA A 144 -10.22 7.60 -16.17
C ALA A 144 -9.85 6.78 -17.41
N GLU A 145 -9.31 5.58 -17.24
CA GLU A 145 -8.93 4.70 -18.32
C GLU A 145 -10.08 3.73 -18.62
N PRO A 146 -10.73 3.81 -19.80
CA PRO A 146 -11.76 2.83 -20.16
C PRO A 146 -11.15 1.43 -20.19
N ALA A 147 -11.91 0.43 -19.70
CA ALA A 147 -11.52 -0.97 -19.79
C ALA A 147 -11.09 -1.27 -21.23
N GLN A 148 -9.85 -1.72 -21.42
CA GLN A 148 -9.41 -2.19 -22.73
C GLN A 148 -10.23 -3.44 -23.07
N PRO A 149 -10.80 -3.50 -24.29
CA PRO A 149 -11.62 -4.62 -24.72
C PRO A 149 -10.86 -5.92 -24.83
#